data_7d51fc4c659a58325f2bc1bad08f5252
#
_entry.id   7d51fc4c659a58325f2bc1bad08f5252
#
_cell.length_a   1.000
_cell.length_b   1.000
_cell.length_c   1.000
_cell.angle_alpha   90.00
_cell.angle_beta   90.00
_cell.angle_gamma   90.00
#
_symmetry.space_group_name_H-M   'P 1'
#
loop_
_entity.id
_entity.type
_entity.pdbx_description
1 polymer ?
#
loop_
_entity_poly.entity_id
_entity_poly.type
_entity_poly.pdbx_seq_one_letter_code
_entity_poly.pdbx_strand_id
1 'polypeptide(L)'
;MFHSKPLLVVGLALFIANSTSWAQSRSGISVKATGTVKLRADVLELEGHVSGNAELAGDAITKYRSNRQRAVEAIEALQVPALKVNSGRIDITSAMDAAAQQQMMRGGGMATASANRPLNVSEPLSIRIDGIDKLTNDQIMETLVKILDAGKDAGITLGAKAGQPAYNPYTGGYNTSGSALARFRLSDVEGSRQKAFEDAMKNATRQGERLAKLAGLKLGKVKSINESAATSPQTQQFNPYLAYMTQDSDKEAELFTSSSLQDITVSAVIDVEFEVAP
;
A
#
# COMPACT_ATOMS: atom_id res chain seq x y z
N MET A 1 -93.70 -18.11 -0.26
CA MET A 1 -92.98 -17.93 1.00
C MET A 1 -91.61 -17.36 0.64
N PHE A 2 -91.48 -16.09 0.91
CA PHE A 2 -90.33 -15.26 0.57
C PHE A 2 -89.28 -15.27 1.66
N HIS A 3 -88.01 -15.47 1.34
CA HIS A 3 -86.96 -15.02 2.17
C HIS A 3 -85.88 -14.31 1.34
N SER A 4 -85.93 -13.04 1.43
CA SER A 4 -84.95 -12.08 0.98
C SER A 4 -83.70 -12.17 1.84
N LYS A 5 -82.54 -12.28 1.24
CA LYS A 5 -81.27 -12.03 1.89
C LYS A 5 -80.67 -10.74 1.37
N PRO A 6 -80.37 -9.80 2.25
CA PRO A 6 -79.75 -8.54 1.83
C PRO A 6 -78.29 -8.68 1.53
N LEU A 7 -77.89 -7.94 0.55
CA LEU A 7 -76.53 -7.59 0.15
C LEU A 7 -75.62 -7.25 1.29
N LEU A 8 -74.46 -7.85 1.27
CA LEU A 8 -73.31 -7.39 2.09
C LEU A 8 -72.27 -6.78 1.11
N VAL A 9 -72.54 -5.53 0.73
CA VAL A 9 -71.59 -4.63 0.09
C VAL A 9 -71.04 -3.73 1.17
N VAL A 10 -70.00 -4.17 1.83
CA VAL A 10 -69.26 -3.32 2.75
C VAL A 10 -67.78 -3.60 2.56
N GLY A 11 -67.06 -2.58 2.19
CA GLY A 11 -65.70 -2.36 2.63
C GLY A 11 -64.56 -2.72 1.69
N LEU A 12 -64.63 -2.28 0.43
CA LEU A 12 -63.37 -2.08 -0.29
C LEU A 12 -63.14 -0.57 -0.48
N ALA A 13 -63.06 0.10 0.60
CA ALA A 13 -62.69 1.53 0.64
C ALA A 13 -61.54 1.69 1.63
N LEU A 14 -60.51 2.36 1.17
CA LEU A 14 -59.44 3.00 1.96
C LEU A 14 -58.36 2.08 2.56
N PHE A 15 -57.52 1.53 1.71
CA PHE A 15 -56.08 1.48 2.01
C PHE A 15 -55.28 2.17 0.94
N ILE A 16 -55.60 3.44 0.63
CA ILE A 16 -54.62 4.35 0.10
C ILE A 16 -53.78 4.77 1.30
N ALA A 17 -52.95 3.86 1.75
CA ALA A 17 -51.89 4.20 2.69
C ALA A 17 -51.03 5.28 2.02
N ASN A 18 -51.09 6.46 2.62
CA ASN A 18 -50.20 7.56 2.38
C ASN A 18 -48.76 7.05 2.47
N SER A 19 -48.22 6.55 1.39
CA SER A 19 -46.79 6.55 1.15
C SER A 19 -46.42 8.02 0.88
N THR A 20 -46.42 8.83 1.95
CA THR A 20 -45.61 10.02 1.98
C THR A 20 -44.15 9.51 1.87
N SER A 21 -43.72 9.25 0.64
CA SER A 21 -42.33 9.19 0.33
C SER A 21 -41.79 10.54 0.78
N TRP A 22 -41.08 10.48 1.89
CA TRP A 22 -40.21 11.56 2.31
C TRP A 22 -39.14 11.64 1.24
N ALA A 23 -39.46 12.27 0.12
CA ALA A 23 -38.48 12.84 -0.76
C ALA A 23 -37.78 13.87 0.12
N GLN A 24 -36.72 13.44 0.81
CA GLN A 24 -35.76 14.37 1.39
C GLN A 24 -35.36 15.28 0.24
N SER A 25 -35.96 16.44 0.19
CA SER A 25 -35.57 17.47 -0.74
C SER A 25 -34.12 17.79 -0.35
N ARG A 26 -33.18 17.23 -1.12
CA ARG A 26 -31.77 17.61 -1.02
C ARG A 26 -31.68 19.07 -1.47
N SER A 27 -32.00 19.99 -0.56
CA SER A 27 -31.83 21.41 -0.76
C SER A 27 -30.37 21.77 -0.57
N GLY A 28 -29.52 21.41 -1.51
CA GLY A 28 -28.09 21.67 -1.42
C GLY A 28 -27.36 21.35 -2.71
N ILE A 29 -26.16 21.82 -2.82
CA ILE A 29 -25.24 21.48 -3.91
C ILE A 29 -24.29 20.40 -3.39
N SER A 30 -24.34 19.22 -3.99
CA SER A 30 -23.39 18.12 -3.73
C SER A 30 -22.26 18.17 -4.75
N VAL A 31 -21.03 18.16 -4.25
CA VAL A 31 -19.81 18.23 -5.06
C VAL A 31 -18.87 17.11 -4.64
N LYS A 32 -18.43 16.30 -5.60
CA LYS A 32 -17.30 15.40 -5.40
C LYS A 32 -16.03 16.07 -5.91
N ALA A 33 -15.04 16.20 -5.03
CA ALA A 33 -13.79 16.86 -5.37
C ALA A 33 -12.59 16.02 -4.97
N THR A 34 -11.55 16.11 -5.80
CA THR A 34 -10.26 15.51 -5.54
C THR A 34 -9.24 16.60 -5.24
N GLY A 35 -8.50 16.45 -4.17
CA GLY A 35 -7.30 17.22 -3.87
C GLY A 35 -6.06 16.39 -4.17
N THR A 36 -5.02 17.06 -4.61
CA THR A 36 -3.77 16.42 -4.99
C THR A 36 -2.59 17.28 -4.58
N VAL A 37 -1.66 16.69 -3.84
CA VAL A 37 -0.43 17.37 -3.41
C VAL A 37 0.77 16.53 -3.85
N LYS A 38 1.77 17.18 -4.42
CA LYS A 38 3.06 16.57 -4.75
C LYS A 38 4.06 16.90 -3.65
N LEU A 39 4.62 15.89 -3.04
CA LEU A 39 5.55 16.02 -1.93
C LEU A 39 6.83 15.26 -2.23
N ARG A 40 7.97 15.88 -1.93
CA ARG A 40 9.25 15.22 -2.03
C ARG A 40 9.38 14.18 -0.93
N ALA A 41 9.84 12.99 -1.29
CA ALA A 41 10.15 11.96 -0.31
C ALA A 41 11.21 12.44 0.68
N ASP A 42 11.03 12.17 1.95
CA ASP A 42 11.93 12.53 3.05
C ASP A 42 12.63 11.33 3.68
N VAL A 43 12.25 10.11 3.29
CA VAL A 43 12.84 8.85 3.76
C VAL A 43 13.28 8.01 2.58
N LEU A 44 14.51 7.51 2.64
CA LEU A 44 15.03 6.44 1.80
C LEU A 44 15.11 5.16 2.63
N GLU A 45 14.55 4.07 2.11
CA GLU A 45 14.57 2.76 2.73
C GLU A 45 15.09 1.72 1.73
N LEU A 46 16.10 0.96 2.18
CA LEU A 46 16.64 -0.18 1.44
C LEU A 46 16.35 -1.44 2.24
N GLU A 47 15.88 -2.45 1.54
CA GLU A 47 15.70 -3.77 2.11
C GLU A 47 16.87 -4.66 1.75
N GLY A 48 17.31 -5.45 2.69
CA GLY A 48 18.32 -6.47 2.52
C GLY A 48 18.12 -7.62 3.47
N HIS A 49 18.93 -8.63 3.36
CA HIS A 49 18.94 -9.72 4.34
C HIS A 49 20.35 -10.24 4.55
N VAL A 50 20.58 -10.69 5.75
CA VAL A 50 21.81 -11.37 6.17
C VAL A 50 21.46 -12.82 6.46
N SER A 51 22.32 -13.74 6.05
CA SER A 51 22.10 -15.15 6.29
C SER A 51 23.37 -15.89 6.70
N GLY A 52 23.18 -17.01 7.38
CA GLY A 52 24.20 -18.02 7.65
C GLY A 52 23.70 -19.38 7.24
N ASN A 53 24.46 -20.07 6.41
CA ASN A 53 24.10 -21.39 5.89
C ASN A 53 25.15 -22.42 6.26
N ALA A 54 24.74 -23.55 6.87
CA ALA A 54 25.60 -24.68 7.19
C ALA A 54 24.78 -25.95 7.40
N GLU A 55 25.44 -27.10 7.36
CA GLU A 55 24.82 -28.40 7.66
C GLU A 55 24.47 -28.55 9.14
N LEU A 56 25.35 -28.04 10.03
CA LEU A 56 25.13 -28.05 11.46
C LEU A 56 24.49 -26.73 11.93
N ALA A 57 23.48 -26.83 12.77
CA ALA A 57 22.75 -25.66 13.29
C ALA A 57 23.66 -24.67 14.01
N GLY A 58 24.62 -25.14 14.82
CA GLY A 58 25.59 -24.31 15.52
C GLY A 58 26.46 -23.47 14.57
N ASP A 59 26.89 -24.06 13.46
CA ASP A 59 27.71 -23.40 12.45
C ASP A 59 26.88 -22.37 11.65
N ALA A 60 25.65 -22.70 11.31
CA ALA A 60 24.74 -21.79 10.64
C ALA A 60 24.49 -20.53 11.49
N ILE A 61 24.22 -20.71 12.77
CA ILE A 61 24.02 -19.60 13.72
C ILE A 61 25.31 -18.76 13.89
N THR A 62 26.47 -19.42 13.98
CA THR A 62 27.76 -18.73 14.12
C THR A 62 28.06 -17.90 12.88
N LYS A 63 27.88 -18.46 11.68
CA LYS A 63 28.02 -17.72 10.41
C LYS A 63 27.06 -16.55 10.31
N TYR A 64 25.79 -16.76 10.65
CA TYR A 64 24.79 -15.71 10.66
C TYR A 64 25.21 -14.55 11.57
N ARG A 65 25.62 -14.83 12.82
CA ARG A 65 26.05 -13.80 13.78
C ARG A 65 27.24 -13.00 13.26
N SER A 66 28.25 -13.68 12.71
CA SER A 66 29.43 -13.04 12.13
C SER A 66 29.08 -12.18 10.94
N ASN A 67 28.21 -12.67 10.03
CA ASN A 67 27.77 -11.92 8.86
C ASN A 67 26.95 -10.68 9.28
N ARG A 68 26.04 -10.84 10.25
CA ARG A 68 25.24 -9.76 10.79
C ARG A 68 26.10 -8.66 11.40
N GLN A 69 27.07 -9.04 12.23
CA GLN A 69 27.97 -8.08 12.86
C GLN A 69 28.74 -7.27 11.80
N ARG A 70 29.36 -7.95 10.84
CA ARG A 70 30.07 -7.28 9.74
C ARG A 70 29.16 -6.35 8.93
N ALA A 71 27.93 -6.80 8.67
CA ALA A 71 26.96 -6.02 7.91
C ALA A 71 26.60 -4.70 8.63
N VAL A 72 26.30 -4.77 9.92
CA VAL A 72 25.95 -3.59 10.71
C VAL A 72 27.16 -2.65 10.82
N GLU A 73 28.34 -3.18 11.18
CA GLU A 73 29.58 -2.40 11.30
C GLU A 73 29.95 -1.70 9.98
N ALA A 74 29.81 -2.37 8.83
CA ALA A 74 30.12 -1.79 7.54
C ALA A 74 29.17 -0.64 7.17
N ILE A 75 27.90 -0.77 7.47
CA ILE A 75 26.91 0.28 7.20
C ILE A 75 27.09 1.46 8.18
N GLU A 76 27.33 1.20 9.45
CA GLU A 76 27.57 2.25 10.45
C GLU A 76 28.89 3.01 10.20
N ALA A 77 29.91 2.33 9.70
CA ALA A 77 31.19 2.93 9.31
C ALA A 77 31.09 3.99 8.21
N LEU A 78 30.01 3.99 7.43
CA LEU A 78 29.75 5.02 6.40
C LEU A 78 29.46 6.40 6.99
N GLN A 79 29.12 6.49 8.28
CA GLN A 79 28.81 7.74 9.00
C GLN A 79 27.79 8.62 8.26
N VAL A 80 26.83 8.00 7.56
CA VAL A 80 25.77 8.73 6.87
C VAL A 80 24.82 9.34 7.91
N PRO A 81 24.57 10.66 7.88
CA PRO A 81 23.66 11.30 8.82
C PRO A 81 22.27 10.69 8.80
N ALA A 82 21.67 10.52 9.97
CA ALA A 82 20.32 9.98 10.16
C ALA A 82 20.07 8.57 9.57
N LEU A 83 21.16 7.82 9.32
CA LEU A 83 21.08 6.43 8.92
C LEU A 83 20.76 5.55 10.14
N LYS A 84 19.83 4.62 9.95
CA LYS A 84 19.42 3.61 10.94
C LYS A 84 19.36 2.26 10.29
N VAL A 85 19.85 1.24 10.99
CA VAL A 85 19.71 -0.17 10.57
C VAL A 85 18.72 -0.84 11.52
N ASN A 86 17.62 -1.30 10.98
CA ASN A 86 16.59 -2.02 11.73
C ASN A 86 16.65 -3.50 11.37
N SER A 87 16.53 -4.35 12.35
CA SER A 87 16.51 -5.80 12.23
C SER A 87 15.09 -6.32 12.28
N GLY A 88 14.77 -7.28 11.42
CA GLY A 88 13.48 -7.95 11.41
C GLY A 88 13.46 -9.26 12.20
N ARG A 89 12.53 -10.13 11.85
CA ARG A 89 12.41 -11.45 12.48
C ARG A 89 13.47 -12.40 11.92
N ILE A 90 14.11 -13.15 12.81
CA ILE A 90 15.04 -14.22 12.41
C ILE A 90 14.21 -15.43 11.95
N ASP A 91 14.45 -15.89 10.73
CA ASP A 91 13.88 -17.08 10.15
C ASP A 91 14.91 -18.21 10.12
N ILE A 92 14.51 -19.39 10.59
CA ILE A 92 15.33 -20.61 10.50
C ILE A 92 14.60 -21.59 9.58
N THR A 93 15.21 -21.86 8.44
CA THR A 93 14.63 -22.73 7.42
C THR A 93 15.64 -23.81 7.02
N SER A 94 15.17 -24.97 6.60
CA SER A 94 16.04 -25.93 5.92
C SER A 94 16.15 -25.50 4.45
N ALA A 95 17.38 -25.36 3.96
CA ALA A 95 17.60 -25.05 2.55
C ALA A 95 17.11 -26.21 1.69
N MET A 96 16.25 -25.96 0.74
CA MET A 96 15.97 -26.91 -0.32
C MET A 96 17.21 -27.00 -1.20
N ASP A 97 17.73 -28.20 -1.39
CA ASP A 97 18.80 -28.45 -2.35
C ASP A 97 18.31 -28.03 -3.76
N ALA A 98 19.13 -27.27 -4.48
CA ALA A 98 18.82 -26.84 -5.85
C ALA A 98 18.52 -28.06 -6.77
N ALA A 99 19.14 -29.21 -6.52
CA ALA A 99 18.87 -30.45 -7.22
C ALA A 99 17.45 -30.98 -6.94
N ALA A 100 16.99 -30.90 -5.69
CA ALA A 100 15.63 -31.29 -5.30
C ALA A 100 14.57 -30.37 -5.91
N GLN A 101 14.86 -29.07 -5.99
CA GLN A 101 13.99 -28.09 -6.64
C GLN A 101 13.87 -28.33 -8.16
N GLN A 102 14.99 -28.64 -8.80
CA GLN A 102 15.02 -28.96 -10.23
C GLN A 102 14.31 -30.28 -10.54
N GLN A 103 14.39 -31.26 -9.64
CA GLN A 103 13.70 -32.54 -9.78
C GLN A 103 12.19 -32.42 -9.60
N MET A 104 11.70 -31.57 -8.69
CA MET A 104 10.28 -31.18 -8.58
C MET A 104 9.77 -30.52 -9.87
N MET A 105 10.55 -29.62 -10.47
CA MET A 105 10.18 -28.97 -11.73
C MET A 105 10.11 -29.94 -12.93
N ARG A 106 10.85 -31.04 -12.90
CA ARG A 106 10.85 -32.08 -13.95
C ARG A 106 9.75 -33.11 -13.79
N GLY A 107 8.83 -32.97 -12.84
CA GLY A 107 7.73 -33.91 -12.62
C GLY A 107 8.18 -35.25 -12.00
N GLY A 108 9.39 -35.32 -11.50
CA GLY A 108 9.89 -36.46 -10.72
C GLY A 108 9.26 -36.42 -9.33
N GLY A 109 8.70 -37.58 -8.92
CA GLY A 109 8.04 -37.72 -7.63
C GLY A 109 8.91 -37.28 -6.45
N MET A 110 8.30 -37.11 -5.28
CA MET A 110 8.94 -36.66 -4.04
C MET A 110 10.33 -37.30 -3.86
N ALA A 111 11.37 -36.50 -4.05
CA ALA A 111 12.71 -36.89 -3.69
C ALA A 111 12.70 -37.23 -2.20
N THR A 112 13.11 -38.45 -1.88
CA THR A 112 13.31 -38.86 -0.49
C THR A 112 14.16 -37.81 0.20
N ALA A 113 13.59 -37.18 1.24
CA ALA A 113 14.24 -36.13 2.01
C ALA A 113 15.62 -36.65 2.46
N SER A 114 16.69 -36.12 1.87
CA SER A 114 18.03 -36.42 2.33
C SER A 114 18.17 -35.89 3.78
N ALA A 115 18.65 -36.76 4.66
CA ALA A 115 18.73 -36.50 6.10
C ALA A 115 19.64 -35.31 6.47
N ASN A 116 20.49 -34.83 5.55
CA ASN A 116 21.41 -33.70 5.71
C ASN A 116 21.02 -32.50 4.87
N ARG A 117 19.91 -31.84 5.22
CA ARG A 117 19.58 -30.56 4.60
C ARG A 117 20.31 -29.44 5.34
N PRO A 118 21.08 -28.59 4.65
CA PRO A 118 21.70 -27.45 5.29
C PRO A 118 20.65 -26.52 5.89
N LEU A 119 20.93 -26.02 7.08
CA LEU A 119 20.09 -25.03 7.74
C LEU A 119 20.48 -23.64 7.29
N ASN A 120 19.50 -22.83 7.01
CA ASN A 120 19.65 -21.42 6.69
C ASN A 120 19.03 -20.58 7.81
N VAL A 121 19.82 -19.76 8.45
CA VAL A 121 19.38 -18.73 9.40
C VAL A 121 19.44 -17.42 8.67
N SER A 122 18.33 -16.70 8.56
CA SER A 122 18.26 -15.43 7.85
C SER A 122 17.48 -14.38 8.63
N GLU A 123 17.89 -13.13 8.49
CA GLU A 123 17.26 -11.96 9.08
C GLU A 123 17.13 -10.87 8.03
N PRO A 124 15.93 -10.30 7.82
CA PRO A 124 15.77 -9.10 7.01
C PRO A 124 16.33 -7.88 7.75
N LEU A 125 17.05 -7.05 7.00
CA LEU A 125 17.55 -5.76 7.45
C LEU A 125 16.88 -4.65 6.67
N SER A 126 16.41 -3.61 7.37
CA SER A 126 15.94 -2.37 6.76
C SER A 126 16.94 -1.27 7.08
N ILE A 127 17.56 -0.72 6.05
CA ILE A 127 18.48 0.41 6.14
C ILE A 127 17.67 1.65 5.77
N ARG A 128 17.50 2.54 6.75
CA ARG A 128 16.65 3.73 6.61
C ARG A 128 17.48 5.00 6.78
N ILE A 129 17.26 5.98 5.93
CA ILE A 129 17.84 7.31 6.00
C ILE A 129 16.71 8.31 6.05
N ASP A 130 16.65 9.11 7.12
CA ASP A 130 15.67 10.17 7.29
C ASP A 130 16.23 11.51 6.76
N GLY A 131 15.37 12.41 6.28
CA GLY A 131 15.73 13.77 5.89
C GLY A 131 16.39 13.89 4.53
N ILE A 132 16.13 12.97 3.60
CA ILE A 132 16.65 13.01 2.23
C ILE A 132 16.06 14.16 1.40
N ASP A 133 14.96 14.76 1.83
CA ASP A 133 14.35 15.94 1.21
C ASP A 133 15.30 17.15 1.18
N LYS A 134 16.25 17.21 2.11
CA LYS A 134 17.29 18.24 2.23
C LYS A 134 18.50 18.02 1.34
N LEU A 135 18.64 16.83 0.78
CA LEU A 135 19.76 16.45 -0.07
C LEU A 135 19.43 16.71 -1.55
N THR A 136 20.46 16.94 -2.35
CA THR A 136 20.30 16.95 -3.81
C THR A 136 20.13 15.52 -4.34
N ASN A 137 19.60 15.37 -5.54
CA ASN A 137 19.46 14.04 -6.15
C ASN A 137 20.81 13.32 -6.30
N ASP A 138 21.87 14.06 -6.64
CA ASP A 138 23.22 13.51 -6.77
C ASP A 138 23.75 13.00 -5.41
N GLN A 139 23.52 13.76 -4.33
CA GLN A 139 23.89 13.34 -2.99
C GLN A 139 23.14 12.09 -2.53
N ILE A 140 21.85 11.99 -2.86
CA ILE A 140 21.05 10.80 -2.58
C ILE A 140 21.61 9.59 -3.36
N MET A 141 21.90 9.76 -4.64
CA MET A 141 22.48 8.70 -5.46
C MET A 141 23.85 8.27 -4.99
N GLU A 142 24.73 9.21 -4.65
CA GLU A 142 26.06 8.90 -4.09
C GLU A 142 25.95 8.12 -2.77
N THR A 143 25.04 8.55 -1.90
CA THR A 143 24.79 7.85 -0.62
C THR A 143 24.24 6.45 -0.85
N LEU A 144 23.30 6.30 -1.78
CA LEU A 144 22.74 5.02 -2.17
C LEU A 144 23.84 4.06 -2.65
N VAL A 145 24.70 4.51 -3.56
CA VAL A 145 25.81 3.69 -4.07
C VAL A 145 26.75 3.26 -2.96
N LYS A 146 27.14 4.18 -2.07
CA LYS A 146 28.01 3.84 -0.93
C LYS A 146 27.41 2.74 -0.03
N ILE A 147 26.10 2.81 0.23
CA ILE A 147 25.41 1.80 1.05
C ILE A 147 25.31 0.48 0.30
N LEU A 148 25.01 0.50 -1.00
CA LEU A 148 24.93 -0.70 -1.81
C LEU A 148 26.27 -1.43 -1.88
N ASP A 149 27.35 -0.70 -2.09
CA ASP A 149 28.70 -1.27 -2.17
C ASP A 149 29.14 -1.82 -0.79
N ALA A 150 29.03 -1.03 0.26
CA ALA A 150 29.39 -1.47 1.62
C ALA A 150 28.54 -2.69 2.08
N GLY A 151 27.24 -2.65 1.78
CA GLY A 151 26.35 -3.77 2.10
C GLY A 151 26.74 -5.05 1.37
N LYS A 152 27.01 -4.94 0.07
CA LYS A 152 27.43 -6.08 -0.74
C LYS A 152 28.78 -6.66 -0.27
N ASP A 153 29.75 -5.81 0.02
CA ASP A 153 31.07 -6.21 0.50
C ASP A 153 30.98 -6.88 1.88
N ALA A 154 30.05 -6.43 2.71
CA ALA A 154 29.76 -7.03 4.02
C ALA A 154 28.93 -8.32 3.95
N GLY A 155 28.47 -8.72 2.77
CA GLY A 155 27.68 -9.93 2.54
C GLY A 155 26.16 -9.76 2.78
N ILE A 156 25.66 -8.53 2.74
CA ILE A 156 24.21 -8.28 2.71
C ILE A 156 23.70 -8.60 1.31
N THR A 157 22.68 -9.42 1.22
CA THR A 157 21.93 -9.56 -0.03
C THR A 157 20.89 -8.44 -0.06
N LEU A 158 21.12 -7.46 -0.93
CA LEU A 158 20.25 -6.28 -1.07
C LEU A 158 19.08 -6.57 -2.00
N GLY A 159 17.94 -5.96 -1.70
CA GLY A 159 16.67 -6.21 -2.34
C GLY A 159 15.76 -7.10 -1.49
N ALA A 160 14.46 -6.95 -1.67
CA ALA A 160 13.51 -7.85 -1.02
C ALA A 160 13.83 -9.29 -1.44
N LYS A 161 13.73 -10.21 -0.48
CA LYS A 161 13.86 -11.64 -0.75
C LYS A 161 13.00 -11.96 -1.96
N ALA A 162 13.60 -12.39 -3.05
CA ALA A 162 12.85 -12.72 -4.26
C ALA A 162 11.70 -13.64 -3.84
N GLY A 163 10.49 -13.10 -3.84
CA GLY A 163 9.30 -13.90 -3.64
C GLY A 163 9.37 -15.03 -4.65
N GLN A 164 8.91 -16.20 -4.31
CA GLN A 164 8.84 -17.28 -5.28
C GLN A 164 8.18 -16.70 -6.54
N PRO A 165 8.79 -16.88 -7.72
CA PRO A 165 8.24 -16.31 -8.94
C PRO A 165 6.79 -16.76 -9.07
N ALA A 166 5.86 -15.82 -8.89
CA ALA A 166 4.45 -16.11 -9.00
C ALA A 166 4.17 -16.44 -10.47
N TYR A 167 3.74 -17.66 -10.74
CA TYR A 167 3.27 -18.04 -12.06
C TYR A 167 2.05 -17.22 -12.41
N ASN A 168 2.14 -16.42 -13.46
CA ASN A 168 1.00 -15.70 -13.98
C ASN A 168 0.35 -16.53 -15.11
N PRO A 169 -0.80 -17.15 -14.87
CA PRO A 169 -1.46 -18.00 -15.86
C PRO A 169 -1.91 -17.25 -17.11
N TYR A 170 -2.04 -15.92 -17.04
CA TYR A 170 -2.49 -15.09 -18.17
C TYR A 170 -1.34 -14.71 -19.12
N THR A 171 -0.11 -14.65 -18.64
CA THR A 171 1.05 -14.34 -19.48
C THR A 171 1.88 -15.58 -19.81
N GLY A 172 1.56 -16.72 -19.22
CA GLY A 172 2.30 -17.98 -19.37
C GLY A 172 3.73 -17.92 -18.84
N GLY A 173 4.07 -16.90 -18.04
CA GLY A 173 5.40 -16.67 -17.52
C GLY A 173 5.42 -16.44 -16.01
N TYR A 174 6.61 -16.55 -15.44
CA TYR A 174 6.86 -16.17 -14.06
C TYR A 174 7.15 -14.66 -14.02
N ASN A 175 6.44 -13.95 -13.15
CA ASN A 175 6.80 -12.56 -12.85
C ASN A 175 8.16 -12.55 -12.13
N THR A 176 9.20 -12.27 -12.86
CA THR A 176 10.54 -11.99 -12.36
C THR A 176 10.75 -10.50 -12.12
N SER A 177 9.68 -9.76 -11.88
CA SER A 177 9.80 -8.33 -11.53
C SER A 177 10.69 -8.23 -10.31
N GLY A 178 11.91 -7.78 -10.52
CA GLY A 178 12.86 -7.54 -9.44
C GLY A 178 12.20 -6.57 -8.44
N SER A 179 12.23 -6.91 -7.17
CA SER A 179 11.83 -5.98 -6.13
C SER A 179 12.71 -4.74 -6.19
N ALA A 180 12.11 -3.58 -6.05
CA ALA A 180 12.86 -2.33 -5.99
C ALA A 180 13.91 -2.41 -4.86
N LEU A 181 15.18 -2.11 -5.19
CA LEU A 181 16.26 -2.09 -4.21
C LEU A 181 16.09 -0.97 -3.18
N ALA A 182 15.50 0.14 -3.61
CA ALA A 182 15.30 1.32 -2.80
C ALA A 182 13.84 1.77 -2.88
N ARG A 183 13.30 2.19 -1.76
CA ARG A 183 11.98 2.78 -1.63
C ARG A 183 12.10 4.17 -1.05
N PHE A 184 11.40 5.11 -1.66
CA PHE A 184 11.29 6.49 -1.22
C PHE A 184 9.93 6.69 -0.56
N ARG A 185 9.90 7.24 0.65
CA ARG A 185 8.67 7.36 1.44
C ARG A 185 8.49 8.76 1.99
N LEU A 186 7.25 9.06 2.34
CA LEU A 186 6.91 10.21 3.18
C LEU A 186 6.82 9.74 4.64
N SER A 187 7.55 10.40 5.55
CA SER A 187 7.51 10.09 6.99
C SER A 187 6.21 10.59 7.63
N ASP A 188 5.77 11.79 7.24
CA ASP A 188 4.53 12.41 7.72
C ASP A 188 3.36 12.07 6.79
N VAL A 189 2.83 10.86 6.96
CA VAL A 189 1.67 10.37 6.20
C VAL A 189 0.43 11.21 6.50
N GLU A 190 0.17 11.47 7.78
CA GLU A 190 -1.02 12.19 8.22
C GLU A 190 -1.03 13.65 7.76
N GLY A 191 0.07 14.37 7.96
CA GLY A 191 0.19 15.74 7.47
C GLY A 191 0.14 15.83 5.94
N SER A 192 0.63 14.81 5.23
CA SER A 192 0.52 14.70 3.78
C SER A 192 -0.92 14.53 3.33
N ARG A 193 -1.66 13.66 4.01
CA ARG A 193 -3.09 13.42 3.78
C ARG A 193 -3.91 14.67 4.07
N GLN A 194 -3.64 15.35 5.19
CA GLN A 194 -4.33 16.59 5.54
C GLN A 194 -4.16 17.66 4.46
N LYS A 195 -2.95 17.87 3.92
CA LYS A 195 -2.71 18.80 2.81
C LYS A 195 -3.54 18.45 1.57
N ALA A 196 -3.67 17.16 1.26
CA ALA A 196 -4.51 16.70 0.15
C ALA A 196 -6.00 16.98 0.41
N PHE A 197 -6.49 16.80 1.64
CA PHE A 197 -7.86 17.17 2.03
C PHE A 197 -8.10 18.66 1.95
N GLU A 198 -7.16 19.49 2.37
CA GLU A 198 -7.26 20.95 2.26
C GLU A 198 -7.38 21.38 0.79
N ASP A 199 -6.61 20.78 -0.11
CA ASP A 199 -6.71 21.03 -1.54
C ASP A 199 -8.05 20.53 -2.11
N ALA A 200 -8.52 19.34 -1.70
CA ALA A 200 -9.83 18.81 -2.07
C ALA A 200 -10.95 19.75 -1.64
N MET A 201 -10.88 20.29 -0.42
CA MET A 201 -11.88 21.22 0.11
C MET A 201 -11.90 22.56 -0.66
N LYS A 202 -10.73 23.10 -1.02
CA LYS A 202 -10.63 24.28 -1.90
C LYS A 202 -11.26 24.03 -3.26
N ASN A 203 -11.02 22.84 -3.82
CA ASN A 203 -11.58 22.45 -5.12
C ASN A 203 -13.11 22.26 -5.03
N ALA A 204 -13.61 21.64 -3.95
CA ALA A 204 -15.04 21.47 -3.70
C ALA A 204 -15.75 22.82 -3.58
N THR A 205 -15.20 23.74 -2.81
CA THR A 205 -15.76 25.11 -2.64
C THR A 205 -15.83 25.83 -3.97
N ARG A 206 -14.75 25.82 -4.75
CA ARG A 206 -14.69 26.47 -6.07
C ARG A 206 -15.73 25.88 -7.05
N GLN A 207 -15.92 24.56 -7.02
CA GLN A 207 -16.94 23.91 -7.84
C GLN A 207 -18.35 24.25 -7.35
N GLY A 208 -18.59 24.24 -6.04
CA GLY A 208 -19.86 24.61 -5.42
C GLY A 208 -20.26 26.04 -5.77
N GLU A 209 -19.34 27.00 -5.65
CA GLU A 209 -19.57 28.40 -6.03
C GLU A 209 -19.96 28.54 -7.51
N ARG A 210 -19.27 27.82 -8.40
CA ARG A 210 -19.58 27.84 -9.83
C ARG A 210 -20.96 27.28 -10.10
N LEU A 211 -21.35 26.18 -9.46
CA LEU A 211 -22.67 25.56 -9.61
C LEU A 211 -23.77 26.46 -9.03
N ALA A 212 -23.55 27.03 -7.84
CA ALA A 212 -24.48 28.00 -7.25
C ALA A 212 -24.74 29.20 -8.17
N LYS A 213 -23.66 29.79 -8.72
CA LYS A 213 -23.76 30.94 -9.65
C LYS A 213 -24.54 30.57 -10.92
N LEU A 214 -24.33 29.35 -11.48
CA LEU A 214 -25.07 28.92 -12.66
C LEU A 214 -26.56 28.69 -12.37
N ALA A 215 -26.90 28.30 -11.14
CA ALA A 215 -28.28 28.14 -10.68
C ALA A 215 -28.93 29.47 -10.22
N GLY A 216 -28.22 30.60 -10.26
CA GLY A 216 -28.73 31.88 -9.74
C GLY A 216 -28.81 31.94 -8.21
N LEU A 217 -28.08 31.07 -7.51
CA LEU A 217 -28.07 30.91 -6.05
C LEU A 217 -26.71 31.37 -5.49
N LYS A 218 -26.67 31.54 -4.17
CA LYS A 218 -25.41 31.72 -3.41
C LYS A 218 -25.04 30.44 -2.70
N LEU A 219 -23.74 30.11 -2.70
CA LEU A 219 -23.23 29.00 -1.92
C LEU A 219 -23.33 29.33 -0.41
N GLY A 220 -23.95 28.41 0.34
CA GLY A 220 -24.08 28.52 1.79
C GLY A 220 -22.96 27.78 2.53
N LYS A 221 -23.24 27.40 3.78
CA LYS A 221 -22.32 26.65 4.62
C LYS A 221 -22.21 25.19 4.18
N VAL A 222 -21.13 24.56 4.60
CA VAL A 222 -20.99 23.12 4.47
C VAL A 222 -22.00 22.42 5.39
N LYS A 223 -22.79 21.53 4.82
CA LYS A 223 -23.82 20.73 5.53
C LYS A 223 -23.27 19.37 5.94
N SER A 224 -22.54 18.71 5.04
CA SER A 224 -21.89 17.44 5.30
C SER A 224 -20.62 17.28 4.51
N ILE A 225 -19.68 16.53 5.05
CA ILE A 225 -18.44 16.10 4.40
C ILE A 225 -18.33 14.60 4.62
N ASN A 226 -18.10 13.87 3.54
CA ASN A 226 -17.79 12.45 3.58
C ASN A 226 -16.46 12.21 2.87
N GLU A 227 -15.58 11.47 3.52
CA GLU A 227 -14.38 10.98 2.87
C GLU A 227 -14.73 9.79 1.98
N SER A 228 -14.30 9.84 0.73
CA SER A 228 -14.36 8.70 -0.17
C SER A 228 -12.98 8.06 -0.26
N ALA A 229 -12.93 6.74 -0.27
CA ALA A 229 -11.66 6.05 -0.46
C ALA A 229 -10.95 6.58 -1.71
N ALA A 230 -9.73 7.08 -1.55
CA ALA A 230 -8.90 7.48 -2.67
C ALA A 230 -8.55 6.23 -3.49
N THR A 231 -9.16 6.11 -4.65
CA THR A 231 -8.77 5.12 -5.65
C THR A 231 -7.47 5.61 -6.28
N SER A 232 -6.38 4.92 -6.00
CA SER A 232 -5.09 5.16 -6.65
C SER A 232 -5.26 5.03 -8.17
N PRO A 233 -4.77 5.99 -8.98
CA PRO A 233 -4.90 5.92 -10.45
C PRO A 233 -4.25 4.68 -11.07
N GLN A 234 -3.37 4.01 -10.34
CA GLN A 234 -2.66 2.81 -10.78
C GLN A 234 -3.44 1.50 -10.64
N THR A 235 -4.60 1.49 -9.97
CA THR A 235 -5.37 0.27 -9.71
C THR A 235 -6.54 0.08 -10.69
N GLN A 236 -6.45 0.52 -11.94
CA GLN A 236 -7.49 0.25 -12.95
C GLN A 236 -7.46 -1.17 -13.55
N GLN A 237 -6.65 -2.07 -13.04
CA GLN A 237 -6.86 -3.51 -13.29
C GLN A 237 -7.47 -4.15 -12.05
N PHE A 238 -8.77 -3.90 -11.89
CA PHE A 238 -9.59 -4.56 -10.88
C PHE A 238 -9.67 -6.06 -11.19
N ASN A 239 -8.81 -6.83 -10.54
CA ASN A 239 -8.94 -8.28 -10.50
C ASN A 239 -9.66 -8.66 -9.19
N PRO A 240 -10.95 -9.00 -9.23
CA PRO A 240 -11.73 -9.31 -8.04
C PRO A 240 -11.16 -10.51 -7.25
N TYR A 241 -10.39 -11.38 -7.87
CA TYR A 241 -9.73 -12.51 -7.21
C TYR A 241 -8.55 -12.11 -6.33
N LEU A 242 -7.85 -11.00 -6.65
CA LEU A 242 -6.73 -10.49 -5.84
C LEU A 242 -7.22 -9.68 -4.62
N ALA A 243 -8.43 -9.16 -4.65
CA ALA A 243 -9.01 -8.39 -3.55
C ALA A 243 -9.18 -9.20 -2.26
N TYR A 244 -9.32 -10.52 -2.37
CA TYR A 244 -9.43 -11.42 -1.20
C TYR A 244 -8.08 -11.83 -0.59
N MET A 245 -6.98 -11.63 -1.30
CA MET A 245 -5.64 -12.10 -0.89
C MET A 245 -4.75 -10.99 -0.30
N THR A 246 -5.10 -9.72 -0.49
CA THR A 246 -4.31 -8.61 0.04
C THR A 246 -4.99 -8.01 1.26
N GLN A 247 -4.35 -8.17 2.40
CA GLN A 247 -4.74 -7.53 3.65
C GLN A 247 -4.64 -6.00 3.49
N ASP A 248 -5.68 -5.26 3.90
CA ASP A 248 -5.84 -3.82 3.64
C ASP A 248 -4.68 -2.90 4.11
N SER A 249 -3.87 -3.37 5.06
CA SER A 249 -2.76 -2.60 5.63
C SER A 249 -1.63 -2.27 4.65
N ASP A 250 -1.39 -3.14 3.65
CA ASP A 250 -0.28 -2.94 2.72
C ASP A 250 -0.59 -1.91 1.63
N LYS A 251 -1.86 -1.76 1.26
CA LYS A 251 -2.31 -0.80 0.24
C LYS A 251 -2.15 0.65 0.66
N GLU A 252 -2.37 0.93 1.94
CA GLU A 252 -2.23 2.29 2.46
C GLU A 252 -0.76 2.73 2.47
N ALA A 253 0.16 1.84 2.83
CA ALA A 253 1.59 2.11 2.80
C ALA A 253 2.11 2.39 1.37
N GLU A 254 1.54 1.77 0.34
CA GLU A 254 1.91 1.98 -1.06
C GLU A 254 1.60 3.38 -1.57
N LEU A 255 0.55 4.03 -1.06
CA LEU A 255 0.16 5.39 -1.47
C LEU A 255 1.21 6.46 -1.13
N PHE A 256 2.05 6.20 -0.12
CA PHE A 256 3.07 7.12 0.37
C PHE A 256 4.49 6.65 0.06
N THR A 257 4.62 5.73 -0.89
CA THR A 257 5.89 5.11 -1.27
C THR A 257 6.10 5.16 -2.78
N SER A 258 7.34 5.37 -3.20
CA SER A 258 7.75 5.29 -4.61
C SER A 258 9.01 4.45 -4.75
N SER A 259 9.12 3.68 -5.83
CA SER A 259 10.36 2.97 -6.21
C SER A 259 11.33 3.84 -7.00
N SER A 260 10.95 5.07 -7.31
CA SER A 260 11.78 6.02 -8.06
C SER A 260 11.93 7.33 -7.29
N LEU A 261 13.06 8.01 -7.49
CA LEU A 261 13.33 9.32 -6.87
C LEU A 261 12.55 10.40 -7.60
N GLN A 262 11.28 10.53 -7.25
CA GLN A 262 10.35 11.55 -7.75
C GLN A 262 9.42 12.00 -6.64
N ASP A 263 8.74 13.12 -6.87
CA ASP A 263 7.71 13.57 -5.94
C ASP A 263 6.58 12.54 -5.84
N ILE A 264 6.20 12.24 -4.61
CA ILE A 264 5.10 11.35 -4.31
C ILE A 264 3.80 12.15 -4.39
N THR A 265 2.88 11.66 -5.21
CA THR A 265 1.58 12.29 -5.38
C THR A 265 0.59 11.69 -4.37
N VAL A 266 0.14 12.52 -3.44
CA VAL A 266 -0.88 12.16 -2.45
C VAL A 266 -2.21 12.75 -2.89
N SER A 267 -3.25 11.92 -2.97
CA SER A 267 -4.58 12.32 -3.39
C SER A 267 -5.61 12.01 -2.30
N ALA A 268 -6.57 12.92 -2.13
CA ALA A 268 -7.74 12.74 -1.28
C ALA A 268 -9.00 13.03 -2.05
N VAL A 269 -10.06 12.26 -1.80
CA VAL A 269 -11.37 12.45 -2.44
C VAL A 269 -12.41 12.70 -1.36
N ILE A 270 -13.18 13.78 -1.53
CA ILE A 270 -14.26 14.13 -0.62
C ILE A 270 -15.56 14.38 -1.38
N ASP A 271 -16.65 14.02 -0.74
CA ASP A 271 -18.00 14.39 -1.14
C ASP A 271 -18.53 15.45 -0.17
N VAL A 272 -18.80 16.65 -0.66
CA VAL A 272 -19.23 17.78 0.16
C VAL A 272 -20.62 18.23 -0.27
N GLU A 273 -21.52 18.36 0.68
CA GLU A 273 -22.83 18.94 0.48
C GLU A 273 -22.85 20.36 1.09
N PHE A 274 -23.20 21.34 0.27
CA PHE A 274 -23.32 22.73 0.66
C PHE A 274 -24.80 23.13 0.72
N GLU A 275 -25.16 23.97 1.68
CA GLU A 275 -26.42 24.67 1.68
C GLU A 275 -26.46 25.67 0.52
N VAL A 276 -27.65 26.03 0.09
CA VAL A 276 -27.86 27.09 -0.91
C VAL A 276 -28.76 28.15 -0.32
N ALA A 277 -28.44 29.40 -0.62
CA ALA A 277 -29.23 30.55 -0.26
C ALA A 277 -29.69 31.27 -1.54
N PRO A 278 -30.92 31.83 -1.54
CA PRO A 278 -31.41 32.64 -2.65
C PRO A 278 -30.62 33.92 -2.88
#